data_d8724df7e164f55325427ee6d6a83206
#
_entry.id   d8724df7e164f55325427ee6d6a83206
#
_cell.length_a   1.000
_cell.length_b   1.000
_cell.length_c   1.000
_cell.angle_alpha   90.00
_cell.angle_beta   90.00
_cell.angle_gamma   90.00
#
_symmetry.space_group_name_H-M   'P 1'
#
loop_
_entity.id
_entity.type
_entity.pdbx_description
1 polymer ?
#
loop_
_entity_poly.entity_id
_entity_poly.type
_entity_poly.pdbx_seq_one_letter_code
_entity_poly.pdbx_strand_id
1 'polypeptide(L)'
;MYSIAWRYDYSVANLAKANGLSDLSVLQEGQILNLDLSKVKKQQSSKRSIGTADSKKAAKTSANTDSKTQANVWLKKVKTRDLKWREPVKGKIVESFNPKKLRKGIVFQSAEGSSVRPVAKGVVVYAGDGLRDYGKLVIIKHSDYLLSAYGHNRKLLVREGQLVDSGQVISKLGSSGRLYFEIRKDGKPVNPLLYLN
;
A
#
# COMPACT_ATOMS: atom_id res chain seq x y z
N MET A 1 -3.16 10.44 0.97
CA MET A 1 -4.20 9.74 1.76
C MET A 1 -3.73 8.39 2.34
N TYR A 2 -3.05 7.52 1.58
CA TYR A 2 -2.59 6.20 2.06
C TYR A 2 -1.68 6.28 3.28
N SER A 3 -0.74 7.23 3.34
CA SER A 3 0.14 7.46 4.49
C SER A 3 -0.62 7.86 5.76
N ILE A 4 -1.67 8.68 5.61
CA ILE A 4 -2.54 9.10 6.73
C ILE A 4 -3.35 7.90 7.22
N ALA A 5 -4.04 7.20 6.33
CA ALA A 5 -4.81 6.00 6.69
C ALA A 5 -3.93 4.94 7.35
N TRP A 6 -2.68 4.78 6.87
CA TRP A 6 -1.69 3.88 7.46
C TRP A 6 -1.33 4.27 8.89
N ARG A 7 -1.05 5.55 9.14
CA ARG A 7 -0.69 6.06 10.48
C ARG A 7 -1.77 5.79 11.52
N TYR A 8 -3.04 5.92 11.14
CA TYR A 8 -4.19 5.82 12.05
C TYR A 8 -4.91 4.46 12.01
N ASP A 9 -4.36 3.44 11.34
CA ASP A 9 -4.95 2.11 11.15
C ASP A 9 -6.38 2.16 10.55
N TYR A 10 -6.58 3.07 9.60
CA TYR A 10 -7.85 3.25 8.91
C TYR A 10 -7.85 2.59 7.52
N SER A 11 -9.02 2.12 7.10
CA SER A 11 -9.26 1.83 5.68
C SER A 11 -9.25 3.14 4.90
N VAL A 12 -8.48 3.17 3.80
CA VAL A 12 -8.42 4.35 2.91
C VAL A 12 -9.80 4.68 2.36
N ALA A 13 -10.59 3.66 2.01
CA ALA A 13 -11.97 3.83 1.52
C ALA A 13 -12.89 4.49 2.57
N ASN A 14 -12.78 4.07 3.85
CA ASN A 14 -13.58 4.66 4.92
C ASN A 14 -13.14 6.09 5.22
N LEU A 15 -11.83 6.37 5.20
CA LEU A 15 -11.31 7.71 5.39
C LEU A 15 -11.78 8.65 4.27
N ALA A 16 -11.73 8.21 3.02
CA ALA A 16 -12.25 8.96 1.88
C ALA A 16 -13.75 9.25 2.02
N LYS A 17 -14.54 8.22 2.33
CA LYS A 17 -15.99 8.35 2.50
C LYS A 17 -16.36 9.30 3.63
N ALA A 18 -15.67 9.28 4.78
CA ALA A 18 -15.89 10.18 5.90
C ALA A 18 -15.62 11.65 5.55
N ASN A 19 -14.82 11.88 4.52
CA ASN A 19 -14.43 13.20 4.05
C ASN A 19 -15.09 13.62 2.71
N GLY A 20 -16.07 12.86 2.23
CA GLY A 20 -16.75 13.17 0.95
C GLY A 20 -15.83 13.10 -0.27
N LEU A 21 -14.72 12.35 -0.20
CA LEU A 21 -13.74 12.25 -1.27
C LEU A 21 -14.11 11.11 -2.22
N SER A 22 -14.08 11.37 -3.51
CA SER A 22 -14.35 10.39 -4.58
C SER A 22 -13.07 9.79 -5.17
N ASP A 23 -11.96 10.52 -5.14
CA ASP A 23 -10.63 10.06 -5.56
C ASP A 23 -9.72 9.83 -4.35
N LEU A 24 -9.31 8.58 -4.16
CA LEU A 24 -8.50 8.15 -3.02
C LEU A 24 -7.03 8.57 -3.12
N SER A 25 -6.58 9.03 -4.25
CA SER A 25 -5.16 9.34 -4.49
C SER A 25 -4.79 10.81 -4.36
N VAL A 26 -5.78 11.72 -4.33
CA VAL A 26 -5.53 13.16 -4.37
C VAL A 26 -5.94 13.83 -3.06
N LEU A 27 -4.96 14.44 -2.40
CA LEU A 27 -5.18 15.41 -1.31
C LEU A 27 -4.44 16.69 -1.67
N GLN A 28 -5.04 17.83 -1.34
CA GLN A 28 -4.37 19.12 -1.48
C GLN A 28 -3.59 19.45 -0.21
N GLU A 29 -2.50 20.19 -0.34
CA GLU A 29 -1.76 20.70 0.80
C GLU A 29 -2.65 21.64 1.62
N GLY A 30 -2.62 21.49 2.96
CA GLY A 30 -3.50 22.23 3.88
C GLY A 30 -4.92 21.69 3.99
N GLN A 31 -5.30 20.64 3.23
CA GLN A 31 -6.64 20.05 3.33
C GLN A 31 -6.87 19.41 4.71
N ILE A 32 -7.93 19.84 5.40
CA ILE A 32 -8.34 19.26 6.68
C ILE A 32 -9.11 17.97 6.44
N LEU A 33 -8.73 16.90 7.16
CA LEU A 33 -9.39 15.60 7.10
C LEU A 33 -10.08 15.29 8.43
N ASN A 34 -11.34 14.87 8.35
CA ASN A 34 -12.06 14.30 9.48
C ASN A 34 -11.58 12.87 9.70
N LEU A 35 -11.04 12.59 10.89
CA LEU A 35 -10.57 11.27 11.31
C LEU A 35 -11.61 10.50 12.13
N ASP A 36 -12.77 11.11 12.45
CA ASP A 36 -13.87 10.42 13.11
C ASP A 36 -14.64 9.56 12.09
N LEU A 37 -14.40 8.25 12.12
CA LEU A 37 -15.06 7.28 11.25
C LEU A 37 -16.30 6.61 11.90
N SER A 38 -16.74 7.08 13.08
CA SER A 38 -17.86 6.49 13.83
C SER A 38 -19.17 6.50 13.03
N LYS A 39 -19.35 7.50 12.17
CA LYS A 39 -20.53 7.68 11.32
C LYS A 39 -20.49 6.93 9.99
N VAL A 40 -19.36 6.29 9.64
CA VAL A 40 -19.25 5.49 8.43
C VAL A 40 -19.86 4.12 8.69
N LYS A 41 -21.19 3.99 8.51
CA LYS A 41 -21.91 2.70 8.60
C LYS A 41 -21.27 1.70 7.62
N LYS A 42 -21.06 0.45 8.08
CA LYS A 42 -20.80 -0.70 7.22
C LYS A 42 -21.94 -0.86 6.21
N GLN A 43 -21.82 -0.29 5.04
CA GLN A 43 -22.69 -0.63 3.93
C GLN A 43 -22.10 -1.87 3.25
N GLN A 44 -22.79 -2.99 3.40
CA GLN A 44 -22.69 -4.14 2.52
C GLN A 44 -22.84 -3.69 1.07
N SER A 45 -22.07 -4.32 0.22
CA SER A 45 -22.04 -4.12 -1.22
C SER A 45 -23.45 -4.16 -1.82
N SER A 46 -23.93 -3.05 -2.33
CA SER A 46 -24.99 -3.02 -3.34
C SER A 46 -24.48 -2.23 -4.55
N LYS A 47 -24.51 -2.94 -5.69
CA LYS A 47 -24.28 -2.40 -7.02
C LYS A 47 -25.17 -1.19 -7.25
N ARG A 48 -24.59 -0.06 -7.64
CA ARG A 48 -25.27 0.95 -8.45
C ARG A 48 -24.29 1.59 -9.42
N SER A 49 -24.58 1.37 -10.68
CA SER A 49 -24.08 2.09 -11.83
C SER A 49 -24.62 3.52 -11.85
N ILE A 50 -23.75 4.51 -12.07
CA ILE A 50 -24.11 5.85 -12.54
C ILE A 50 -22.89 6.32 -13.32
N GLY A 51 -22.98 6.56 -14.60
CA GLY A 51 -23.48 7.74 -15.24
C GLY A 51 -22.30 8.65 -15.59
N THR A 52 -21.91 8.66 -16.89
CA THR A 52 -20.96 9.56 -17.54
C THR A 52 -21.32 11.03 -17.35
N ALA A 53 -20.31 11.87 -17.05
CA ALA A 53 -20.32 13.27 -17.42
C ALA A 53 -18.90 13.72 -17.77
N ASP A 54 -18.78 14.26 -18.98
CA ASP A 54 -17.62 14.87 -19.58
C ASP A 54 -17.08 16.07 -18.79
N SER A 55 -15.75 16.21 -18.76
CA SER A 55 -15.12 17.52 -18.83
C SER A 55 -13.69 17.42 -19.37
N LYS A 56 -13.47 18.15 -20.45
CA LYS A 56 -12.25 18.23 -21.25
C LYS A 56 -11.13 19.03 -20.60
N LYS A 57 -9.89 18.59 -20.86
CA LYS A 57 -8.70 19.38 -21.27
C LYS A 57 -7.86 20.07 -20.21
N ALA A 58 -6.68 19.53 -19.99
CA ALA A 58 -5.42 20.27 -20.06
C ALA A 58 -4.22 19.32 -20.19
N ALA A 59 -3.20 19.76 -20.89
CA ALA A 59 -2.21 19.07 -21.68
C ALA A 59 -1.03 18.43 -20.91
N LYS A 60 -0.53 17.35 -21.50
CA LYS A 60 0.85 16.85 -21.66
C LYS A 60 1.85 16.87 -20.50
N THR A 61 2.09 15.64 -19.97
CA THR A 61 3.44 15.12 -19.78
C THR A 61 3.38 13.59 -20.00
N SER A 62 3.91 13.11 -21.10
CA SER A 62 3.48 11.86 -21.76
C SER A 62 4.13 10.56 -21.28
N ALA A 63 4.83 10.50 -20.17
CA ALA A 63 5.39 9.23 -19.66
C ALA A 63 4.75 8.73 -18.35
N ASN A 64 3.98 9.56 -17.63
CA ASN A 64 3.36 9.21 -16.35
C ASN A 64 1.88 8.79 -16.48
N THR A 65 1.24 9.10 -17.59
CA THR A 65 -0.21 8.87 -17.78
C THR A 65 -0.51 7.40 -18.06
N ASP A 66 0.34 6.74 -18.85
CA ASP A 66 0.13 5.32 -19.22
C ASP A 66 0.26 4.39 -18.02
N SER A 67 1.22 4.64 -17.14
CA SER A 67 1.48 3.80 -15.97
C SER A 67 0.34 3.88 -14.94
N LYS A 68 -0.21 5.08 -14.68
CA LYS A 68 -1.36 5.27 -13.78
C LYS A 68 -2.63 4.67 -14.34
N THR A 69 -2.84 4.80 -15.64
CA THR A 69 -4.00 4.23 -16.33
C THR A 69 -3.97 2.71 -16.28
N GLN A 70 -2.82 2.09 -16.59
CA GLN A 70 -2.63 0.64 -16.48
C GLN A 70 -2.82 0.12 -15.05
N ALA A 71 -2.28 0.83 -14.05
CA ALA A 71 -2.42 0.50 -12.65
C ALA A 71 -3.89 0.50 -12.18
N ASN A 72 -4.65 1.52 -12.57
CA ASN A 72 -6.07 1.63 -12.22
C ASN A 72 -6.92 0.55 -12.91
N VAL A 73 -6.63 0.24 -14.19
CA VAL A 73 -7.31 -0.82 -14.93
C VAL A 73 -7.02 -2.18 -14.28
N TRP A 74 -5.77 -2.43 -13.88
CA TRP A 74 -5.39 -3.67 -13.23
C TRP A 74 -6.10 -3.83 -11.87
N LEU A 75 -6.11 -2.80 -11.00
CA LEU A 75 -6.77 -2.83 -9.69
C LEU A 75 -8.27 -3.16 -9.79
N LYS A 76 -8.96 -2.68 -10.83
CA LYS A 76 -10.39 -2.98 -11.04
C LYS A 76 -10.64 -4.44 -11.46
N LYS A 77 -9.66 -5.12 -12.01
CA LYS A 77 -9.80 -6.49 -12.56
C LYS A 77 -9.23 -7.57 -11.64
N VAL A 78 -8.31 -7.22 -10.73
CA VAL A 78 -7.60 -8.21 -9.90
C VAL A 78 -8.54 -8.90 -8.92
N LYS A 79 -8.44 -10.22 -8.86
CA LYS A 79 -9.05 -11.03 -7.79
C LYS A 79 -7.94 -11.48 -6.84
N THR A 80 -8.13 -11.30 -5.55
CA THR A 80 -7.09 -11.60 -4.53
C THR A 80 -6.63 -13.07 -4.59
N ARG A 81 -7.51 -14.00 -4.95
CA ARG A 81 -7.18 -15.43 -5.11
C ARG A 81 -6.18 -15.70 -6.25
N ASP A 82 -6.05 -14.80 -7.21
CA ASP A 82 -5.15 -14.95 -8.37
C ASP A 82 -3.74 -14.39 -8.07
N LEU A 83 -3.54 -13.78 -6.90
CA LEU A 83 -2.26 -13.25 -6.47
C LEU A 83 -1.33 -14.38 -6.04
N LYS A 84 -0.16 -14.44 -6.67
CA LYS A 84 0.91 -15.36 -6.29
C LYS A 84 1.80 -14.67 -5.26
N TRP A 85 1.72 -15.12 -4.02
CA TRP A 85 2.46 -14.57 -2.89
C TRP A 85 3.85 -15.19 -2.79
N ARG A 86 4.84 -14.39 -2.39
CA ARG A 86 6.24 -14.80 -2.21
C ARG A 86 6.84 -14.03 -1.06
N GLU A 87 7.94 -14.53 -0.51
CA GLU A 87 8.71 -13.78 0.48
C GLU A 87 9.29 -12.49 -0.13
N PRO A 88 9.28 -11.36 0.63
CA PRO A 88 9.75 -10.06 0.14
C PRO A 88 11.28 -9.99 0.05
N VAL A 89 11.99 -10.77 0.85
CA VAL A 89 13.45 -10.86 0.90
C VAL A 89 13.86 -12.24 1.38
N LYS A 90 14.99 -12.75 0.90
CA LYS A 90 15.61 -13.97 1.46
C LYS A 90 16.19 -13.64 2.83
N GLY A 91 15.73 -14.30 3.89
CA GLY A 91 16.20 -14.04 5.24
C GLY A 91 15.46 -14.84 6.29
N LYS A 92 15.84 -14.64 7.57
CA LYS A 92 15.17 -15.27 8.71
C LYS A 92 14.19 -14.26 9.35
N ILE A 93 13.05 -14.73 9.80
CA ILE A 93 12.12 -13.92 10.60
C ILE A 93 12.67 -13.85 12.02
N VAL A 94 12.99 -12.63 12.47
CA VAL A 94 13.55 -12.36 13.80
C VAL A 94 12.54 -11.72 14.75
N GLU A 95 11.48 -11.13 14.22
CA GLU A 95 10.34 -10.66 15.01
C GLU A 95 9.04 -11.08 14.35
N SER A 96 8.15 -11.72 15.14
CA SER A 96 6.87 -12.21 14.66
C SER A 96 5.74 -11.21 14.95
N PHE A 97 4.69 -11.27 14.16
CA PHE A 97 3.44 -10.55 14.37
C PHE A 97 2.87 -10.85 15.77
N ASN A 98 2.59 -9.80 16.54
CA ASN A 98 1.99 -9.94 17.87
C ASN A 98 1.19 -8.68 18.24
N PRO A 99 -0.12 -8.65 17.98
CA PRO A 99 -0.94 -7.47 18.23
C PRO A 99 -1.05 -7.11 19.71
N LYS A 100 -0.93 -8.09 20.61
CA LYS A 100 -0.92 -7.85 22.08
C LYS A 100 0.33 -7.07 22.53
N LYS A 101 1.44 -7.18 21.78
CA LYS A 101 2.69 -6.45 22.01
C LYS A 101 2.85 -5.28 21.02
N LEU A 102 1.77 -4.80 20.40
CA LEU A 102 1.73 -3.73 19.42
C LEU A 102 2.62 -3.97 18.18
N ARG A 103 3.02 -5.22 17.92
CA ARG A 103 3.76 -5.61 16.72
C ARG A 103 2.80 -5.90 15.59
N LYS A 104 2.65 -4.93 14.68
CA LYS A 104 1.70 -4.94 13.56
C LYS A 104 2.20 -5.71 12.34
N GLY A 105 3.49 -6.04 12.29
CA GLY A 105 4.15 -6.77 11.20
C GLY A 105 5.14 -7.80 11.69
N ILE A 106 5.99 -8.25 10.78
CA ILE A 106 7.14 -9.13 11.04
C ILE A 106 8.43 -8.44 10.62
N VAL A 107 9.57 -8.88 11.17
CA VAL A 107 10.87 -8.36 10.75
C VAL A 107 11.70 -9.51 10.20
N PHE A 108 12.18 -9.35 8.96
CA PHE A 108 13.18 -10.22 8.37
C PHE A 108 14.57 -9.69 8.67
N GLN A 109 15.50 -10.59 8.95
CA GLN A 109 16.94 -10.35 8.97
C GLN A 109 17.57 -10.95 7.71
N SER A 110 18.26 -10.11 6.95
CA SER A 110 18.97 -10.46 5.73
C SER A 110 20.34 -9.78 5.70
N ALA A 111 21.08 -9.87 4.60
CA ALA A 111 22.32 -9.14 4.42
C ALA A 111 22.07 -7.66 4.07
N GLU A 112 23.03 -6.78 4.39
CA GLU A 112 23.06 -5.41 3.90
C GLU A 112 22.91 -5.38 2.37
N GLY A 113 22.19 -4.38 1.85
CA GLY A 113 21.98 -4.20 0.42
C GLY A 113 21.09 -5.23 -0.25
N SER A 114 20.53 -6.20 0.50
CA SER A 114 19.60 -7.20 -0.04
C SER A 114 18.46 -6.54 -0.80
N SER A 115 18.09 -7.17 -1.91
CA SER A 115 16.98 -6.70 -2.75
C SER A 115 15.65 -7.07 -2.13
N VAL A 116 14.79 -6.09 -1.93
CA VAL A 116 13.39 -6.27 -1.52
C VAL A 116 12.51 -6.30 -2.75
N ARG A 117 11.55 -7.23 -2.78
CA ARG A 117 10.58 -7.40 -3.87
C ARG A 117 9.15 -7.39 -3.33
N PRO A 118 8.17 -7.02 -4.16
CA PRO A 118 6.75 -7.16 -3.78
C PRO A 118 6.43 -8.62 -3.51
N VAL A 119 5.68 -8.88 -2.45
CA VAL A 119 5.16 -10.22 -2.15
C VAL A 119 4.18 -10.73 -3.21
N ALA A 120 3.52 -9.82 -3.92
CA ALA A 120 2.63 -10.10 -5.04
C ALA A 120 2.57 -8.88 -5.96
N LYS A 121 2.01 -9.05 -7.17
CA LYS A 121 1.73 -7.94 -8.08
C LYS A 121 0.85 -6.88 -7.41
N GLY A 122 1.10 -5.60 -7.69
CA GLY A 122 0.34 -4.50 -7.10
C GLY A 122 0.74 -3.13 -7.62
N VAL A 123 0.09 -2.11 -7.09
CA VAL A 123 0.36 -0.70 -7.40
C VAL A 123 0.99 -0.02 -6.19
N VAL A 124 2.11 0.65 -6.39
CA VAL A 124 2.75 1.47 -5.36
C VAL A 124 1.86 2.66 -5.03
N VAL A 125 1.38 2.73 -3.80
CA VAL A 125 0.48 3.80 -3.32
C VAL A 125 1.17 4.75 -2.35
N TYR A 126 2.38 4.40 -1.92
CA TYR A 126 3.27 5.27 -1.15
C TYR A 126 4.71 4.84 -1.34
N ALA A 127 5.63 5.80 -1.52
CA ALA A 127 7.08 5.58 -1.56
C ALA A 127 7.78 6.82 -0.99
N GLY A 128 8.26 6.75 0.27
CA GLY A 128 8.85 7.90 0.95
C GLY A 128 9.30 7.59 2.39
N ASP A 129 9.67 8.63 3.13
CA ASP A 129 10.16 8.57 4.51
C ASP A 129 9.34 9.42 5.51
N GLY A 130 8.20 9.95 5.08
CA GLY A 130 7.33 10.79 5.91
C GLY A 130 6.63 10.08 7.09
N LEU A 131 6.78 8.76 7.21
CA LEU A 131 6.28 7.95 8.33
C LEU A 131 7.47 7.53 9.20
N ARG A 132 7.83 8.35 10.21
CA ARG A 132 9.07 8.24 11.00
C ARG A 132 9.35 6.84 11.54
N ASP A 133 8.33 6.13 12.06
CA ASP A 133 8.50 4.81 12.70
C ASP A 133 8.88 3.71 11.71
N TYR A 134 8.72 3.95 10.40
CA TYR A 134 8.96 2.97 9.33
C TYR A 134 10.21 3.27 8.51
N GLY A 135 10.88 4.41 8.75
CA GLY A 135 11.98 4.87 7.90
C GLY A 135 11.54 5.02 6.44
N LYS A 136 12.42 4.71 5.48
CA LYS A 136 12.02 4.68 4.07
C LYS A 136 11.08 3.51 3.82
N LEU A 137 9.85 3.82 3.39
CA LEU A 137 8.73 2.91 3.30
C LEU A 137 8.16 2.86 1.89
N VAL A 138 7.85 1.66 1.43
CA VAL A 138 7.00 1.42 0.26
C VAL A 138 5.70 0.78 0.73
N ILE A 139 4.55 1.27 0.25
CA ILE A 139 3.25 0.61 0.43
C ILE A 139 2.71 0.23 -0.95
N ILE A 140 2.29 -1.03 -1.09
CA ILE A 140 1.75 -1.59 -2.33
C ILE A 140 0.31 -2.02 -2.11
N LYS A 141 -0.58 -1.57 -2.99
CA LYS A 141 -1.98 -2.00 -3.06
C LYS A 141 -2.10 -3.21 -3.98
N HIS A 142 -2.58 -4.32 -3.45
CA HIS A 142 -2.79 -5.57 -4.18
C HIS A 142 -4.25 -5.77 -4.60
N SER A 143 -5.19 -5.21 -3.85
CA SER A 143 -6.63 -5.16 -4.16
C SER A 143 -7.27 -3.98 -3.42
N ASP A 144 -8.59 -3.81 -3.51
CA ASP A 144 -9.27 -2.70 -2.85
C ASP A 144 -9.15 -2.70 -1.33
N TYR A 145 -8.90 -3.86 -0.76
CA TYR A 145 -8.83 -4.03 0.70
C TYR A 145 -7.50 -4.58 1.22
N LEU A 146 -6.52 -4.90 0.32
CA LEU A 146 -5.29 -5.58 0.71
C LEU A 146 -4.05 -4.76 0.35
N LEU A 147 -3.26 -4.43 1.36
CA LEU A 147 -2.03 -3.65 1.25
C LEU A 147 -0.85 -4.41 1.86
N SER A 148 0.35 -4.23 1.32
CA SER A 148 1.60 -4.61 1.96
C SER A 148 2.53 -3.42 2.14
N ALA A 149 3.35 -3.43 3.19
CA ALA A 149 4.31 -2.39 3.50
C ALA A 149 5.70 -2.96 3.75
N TYR A 150 6.70 -2.23 3.28
CA TYR A 150 8.12 -2.59 3.30
C TYR A 150 8.90 -1.42 3.89
N GLY A 151 9.27 -1.50 5.17
CA GLY A 151 9.94 -0.45 5.92
C GLY A 151 11.42 -0.73 6.18
N HIS A 152 12.11 0.26 6.74
CA HIS A 152 13.54 0.26 7.07
C HIS A 152 14.47 0.11 5.86
N ASN A 153 14.02 0.59 4.69
CA ASN A 153 14.83 0.57 3.48
C ASN A 153 15.91 1.66 3.51
N ARG A 154 17.04 1.40 2.85
CA ARG A 154 18.08 2.40 2.57
C ARG A 154 17.76 3.19 1.31
N LYS A 155 17.33 2.49 0.24
CA LYS A 155 17.07 3.09 -1.07
C LYS A 155 15.76 2.57 -1.65
N LEU A 156 14.89 3.48 -2.05
CA LEU A 156 13.68 3.15 -2.82
C LEU A 156 14.00 3.21 -4.31
N LEU A 157 13.46 2.25 -5.08
CA LEU A 157 13.68 2.08 -6.51
C LEU A 157 12.39 2.20 -7.33
N VAL A 158 11.30 2.53 -6.66
CA VAL A 158 9.97 2.70 -7.22
C VAL A 158 9.35 4.02 -6.78
N ARG A 159 8.32 4.46 -7.47
CA ARG A 159 7.55 5.68 -7.19
C ARG A 159 6.06 5.38 -7.10
N GLU A 160 5.31 6.29 -6.48
CA GLU A 160 3.86 6.22 -6.40
C GLU A 160 3.21 6.15 -7.79
N GLY A 161 2.14 5.36 -7.90
CA GLY A 161 1.41 5.09 -9.13
C GLY A 161 2.02 4.00 -10.01
N GLN A 162 3.20 3.47 -9.68
CA GLN A 162 3.86 2.42 -10.45
C GLN A 162 3.20 1.06 -10.22
N LEU A 163 2.86 0.34 -11.31
CA LEU A 163 2.51 -1.07 -11.26
C LEU A 163 3.79 -1.90 -11.12
N VAL A 164 3.83 -2.81 -10.16
CA VAL A 164 5.00 -3.66 -9.86
C VAL A 164 4.61 -5.14 -9.79
N ASP A 165 5.53 -6.00 -10.22
CA ASP A 165 5.40 -7.44 -10.13
C ASP A 165 6.31 -8.03 -9.04
N SER A 166 5.99 -9.23 -8.54
CA SER A 166 6.75 -9.91 -7.49
C SER A 166 8.22 -10.23 -7.85
N GLY A 167 8.58 -10.19 -9.13
CA GLY A 167 9.97 -10.33 -9.59
C GLY A 167 10.79 -9.04 -9.54
N GLN A 168 10.14 -7.88 -9.48
CA GLN A 168 10.79 -6.56 -9.58
C GLN A 168 11.42 -6.16 -8.25
N VAL A 169 12.62 -5.57 -8.28
CA VAL A 169 13.23 -4.98 -7.07
C VAL A 169 12.60 -3.60 -6.81
N ILE A 170 12.04 -3.41 -5.61
CA ILE A 170 11.39 -2.15 -5.19
C ILE A 170 12.26 -1.31 -4.27
N SER A 171 13.18 -1.96 -3.55
CA SER A 171 14.08 -1.26 -2.64
C SER A 171 15.31 -2.11 -2.30
N LYS A 172 16.26 -1.50 -1.58
CA LYS A 172 17.44 -2.14 -1.01
C LYS A 172 17.47 -1.92 0.50
N LEU A 173 17.88 -2.95 1.25
CA LEU A 173 18.06 -2.85 2.70
C LEU A 173 19.28 -2.02 3.08
N GLY A 174 19.24 -1.43 4.27
CA GLY A 174 20.35 -0.72 4.89
C GLY A 174 21.34 -1.65 5.59
N SER A 175 22.30 -1.04 6.32
CA SER A 175 23.37 -1.74 7.05
C SER A 175 22.86 -2.72 8.11
N SER A 176 21.69 -2.45 8.71
CA SER A 176 21.09 -3.38 9.67
C SER A 176 20.62 -4.70 9.03
N GLY A 177 20.43 -4.74 7.71
CA GLY A 177 19.87 -5.88 7.01
C GLY A 177 18.43 -6.23 7.41
N ARG A 178 17.74 -5.34 8.12
CA ARG A 178 16.38 -5.59 8.65
C ARG A 178 15.32 -5.03 7.71
N LEU A 179 14.34 -5.87 7.35
CA LEU A 179 13.14 -5.45 6.65
C LEU A 179 11.95 -5.54 7.61
N TYR A 180 11.31 -4.41 7.89
CA TYR A 180 9.97 -4.42 8.47
C TYR A 180 8.95 -4.72 7.38
N PHE A 181 8.10 -5.73 7.61
CA PHE A 181 7.09 -6.16 6.66
C PHE A 181 5.73 -6.30 7.33
N GLU A 182 4.70 -5.68 6.75
CA GLU A 182 3.34 -5.66 7.28
C GLU A 182 2.33 -5.90 6.17
N ILE A 183 1.27 -6.64 6.46
CA ILE A 183 0.09 -6.77 5.58
C ILE A 183 -1.11 -6.18 6.31
N ARG A 184 -1.93 -5.41 5.58
CA ARG A 184 -3.21 -4.90 6.07
C ARG A 184 -4.35 -5.36 5.20
N LYS A 185 -5.42 -5.78 5.86
CA LYS A 185 -6.72 -6.07 5.26
C LYS A 185 -7.74 -5.09 5.80
N ASP A 186 -8.43 -4.36 4.92
CA ASP A 186 -9.39 -3.30 5.30
C ASP A 186 -8.82 -2.26 6.29
N GLY A 187 -7.53 -1.90 6.11
CA GLY A 187 -6.81 -0.97 6.96
C GLY A 187 -6.28 -1.56 8.27
N LYS A 188 -6.64 -2.78 8.64
CA LYS A 188 -6.21 -3.43 9.88
C LYS A 188 -5.02 -4.37 9.65
N PRO A 189 -3.98 -4.33 10.52
CA PRO A 189 -2.88 -5.27 10.47
C PRO A 189 -3.35 -6.72 10.62
N VAL A 190 -2.82 -7.60 9.78
CA VAL A 190 -3.06 -9.05 9.83
C VAL A 190 -1.74 -9.79 9.86
N ASN A 191 -1.74 -11.04 10.35
CA ASN A 191 -0.51 -11.83 10.39
C ASN A 191 0.01 -12.10 8.96
N PRO A 192 1.20 -11.57 8.60
CA PRO A 192 1.75 -11.72 7.26
C PRO A 192 2.03 -13.18 6.86
N LEU A 193 2.30 -14.05 7.85
CA LEU A 193 2.59 -15.47 7.60
C LEU A 193 1.41 -16.25 7.00
N LEU A 194 0.19 -15.70 7.09
CA LEU A 194 -0.99 -16.31 6.44
C LEU A 194 -0.99 -16.11 4.91
N TYR A 195 -0.10 -15.29 4.39
CA TYR A 195 0.00 -14.94 2.97
C TYR A 195 1.32 -15.41 2.34
N LEU A 196 2.38 -15.56 3.14
CA LEU A 196 3.69 -15.96 2.65
C LEU A 196 3.78 -17.49 2.57
N ASN A 197 4.05 -18.02 1.39
CA ASN A 197 4.30 -19.45 1.11
C ASN A 197 5.79 -19.69 0.94
#